data_a3c2cb8c7d1f3bc32b5923927057a719
#
_entry.id   a3c2cb8c7d1f3bc32b5923927057a719
#
_cell.length_a   1.000
_cell.length_b   1.000
_cell.length_c   1.000
_cell.angle_alpha   90.00
_cell.angle_beta   90.00
_cell.angle_gamma   90.00
#
_symmetry.space_group_name_H-M   'P 1'
#
loop_
_entity.id
_entity.type
_entity.pdbx_description
1 polymer ?
#
loop_
_entity_poly.entity_id
_entity_poly.type
_entity_poly.pdbx_seq_one_letter_code
_entity_poly.pdbx_strand_id
1 'polypeptide(L)'
;MDHDCDAPDLVDIGTTSYGTRVLINPLSVGRKVICIGGTVHHLMAGYGGGRKSIVPGIAGRETIRHNHAMALDPQCEQSDPRVGPGKFNNNPINEDMREAGALLHPVFGINIVVNSASRHSGLFCGDFDAAWRESCKYVQQYYGLPIKDQADVVFVSCGGFPKDLNFYQGSKSLFNAVRAVKPGGTLVMLAECSEGAGAKDFFDWLTPLREGHLDQSLREAFTIAGYIFYAACENIRKANILLLAGPKLDARIVNDMGIRKYDRMEDIMADIDIKDKDVYIIPYGGSVMPQTEADYTRFSTEI
;
A
#
# COMPACT_ATOMS: atom_id res chain seq x y z
N MET A 1 17.00 19.83 3.54
CA MET A 1 17.92 18.76 3.98
C MET A 1 17.10 17.49 4.01
N ASP A 2 17.52 16.48 3.28
CA ASP A 2 16.85 15.19 3.28
C ASP A 2 17.22 14.43 4.55
N HIS A 3 16.27 13.62 5.05
CA HIS A 3 16.52 12.73 6.18
C HIS A 3 17.30 11.51 5.72
N ASP A 4 18.31 11.13 6.51
CA ASP A 4 19.03 9.87 6.36
C ASP A 4 18.66 8.95 7.52
N CYS A 5 18.02 7.82 7.22
CA CYS A 5 17.61 6.84 8.22
C CYS A 5 18.79 6.04 8.82
N ASP A 6 19.98 6.14 8.24
CA ASP A 6 21.23 5.52 8.71
C ASP A 6 22.20 6.53 9.36
N ALA A 7 21.76 7.77 9.55
CA ALA A 7 22.59 8.80 10.17
C ALA A 7 23.07 8.35 11.56
N PRO A 8 24.34 8.56 11.90
CA PRO A 8 24.92 8.10 13.17
C PRO A 8 24.49 8.93 14.38
N ASP A 9 23.85 10.07 14.18
CA ASP A 9 23.43 11.04 15.18
C ASP A 9 21.93 10.98 15.52
N LEU A 10 21.22 9.95 15.07
CA LEU A 10 19.81 9.75 15.42
C LEU A 10 19.61 9.68 16.94
N VAL A 11 18.56 10.33 17.43
CA VAL A 11 18.25 10.46 18.86
C VAL A 11 17.17 9.45 19.25
N ASP A 12 17.43 8.71 20.32
CA ASP A 12 16.44 7.85 20.96
C ASP A 12 15.48 8.72 21.80
N ILE A 13 14.18 8.66 21.49
CA ILE A 13 13.14 9.39 22.20
C ILE A 13 12.20 8.49 23.01
N GLY A 14 12.48 7.18 23.07
CA GLY A 14 11.73 6.21 23.86
C GLY A 14 11.36 4.95 23.10
N THR A 15 10.55 4.11 23.75
CA THR A 15 10.10 2.83 23.21
C THR A 15 8.58 2.74 23.29
N THR A 16 7.93 2.29 22.25
CA THR A 16 6.47 2.08 22.21
C THR A 16 6.07 0.83 23.00
N SER A 17 4.77 0.65 23.25
CA SER A 17 4.23 -0.56 23.88
C SER A 17 4.41 -1.82 23.01
N TYR A 18 4.64 -1.64 21.72
CA TYR A 18 4.98 -2.70 20.74
C TYR A 18 6.47 -3.09 20.76
N GLY A 19 7.28 -2.45 21.61
CA GLY A 19 8.72 -2.70 21.71
C GLY A 19 9.56 -1.98 20.65
N THR A 20 8.97 -1.07 19.87
CA THR A 20 9.69 -0.29 18.87
C THR A 20 10.51 0.80 19.54
N ARG A 21 11.83 0.69 19.46
CA ARG A 21 12.74 1.77 19.85
C ARG A 21 12.67 2.89 18.83
N VAL A 22 12.35 4.10 19.28
CA VAL A 22 12.08 5.24 18.39
C VAL A 22 13.31 6.13 18.25
N LEU A 23 14.07 5.88 17.19
CA LEU A 23 15.22 6.69 16.77
C LEU A 23 14.77 7.71 15.75
N ILE A 24 15.01 9.00 15.95
CA ILE A 24 14.55 10.05 15.03
C ILE A 24 15.65 11.07 14.73
N ASN A 25 15.41 11.84 13.69
CA ASN A 25 16.29 12.93 13.26
C ASN A 25 16.47 13.97 14.39
N PRO A 26 17.72 14.32 14.79
CA PRO A 26 18.01 15.23 15.90
C PRO A 26 17.42 16.63 15.69
N LEU A 27 17.19 17.06 14.45
CA LEU A 27 16.58 18.37 14.17
C LEU A 27 15.15 18.52 14.66
N SER A 28 14.45 17.42 14.97
CA SER A 28 13.09 17.46 15.51
C SER A 28 13.02 17.49 17.03
N VAL A 29 14.10 17.11 17.72
CA VAL A 29 14.13 16.99 19.19
C VAL A 29 14.19 18.35 19.88
N GLY A 30 13.33 18.56 20.88
CA GLY A 30 13.28 19.81 21.64
C GLY A 30 12.73 21.01 20.86
N ARG A 31 12.08 20.78 19.73
CA ARG A 31 11.50 21.83 18.86
C ARG A 31 9.98 21.67 18.76
N LYS A 32 9.32 22.74 18.35
CA LYS A 32 7.92 22.68 17.92
C LYS A 32 7.87 22.04 16.53
N VAL A 33 7.31 20.84 16.44
CA VAL A 33 7.22 20.07 15.18
C VAL A 33 5.87 20.29 14.54
N ILE A 34 5.87 20.70 13.28
CA ILE A 34 4.69 20.76 12.41
C ILE A 34 4.85 19.68 11.35
N CYS A 35 3.91 18.74 11.29
CA CYS A 35 3.92 17.66 10.31
C CYS A 35 3.06 18.02 9.08
N ILE A 36 3.64 17.90 7.89
CA ILE A 36 2.94 18.11 6.62
C ILE A 36 2.98 16.82 5.82
N GLY A 37 1.82 16.32 5.38
CA GLY A 37 1.77 15.07 4.64
C GLY A 37 0.52 14.90 3.78
N GLY A 38 0.57 13.94 2.85
CA GLY A 38 -0.57 13.53 2.03
C GLY A 38 -1.30 12.34 2.64
N THR A 39 -2.64 12.41 2.72
CA THR A 39 -3.46 11.29 3.19
C THR A 39 -4.06 10.53 2.00
N VAL A 40 -3.85 9.22 2.00
CA VAL A 40 -4.38 8.25 1.02
C VAL A 40 -4.59 6.92 1.74
N HIS A 41 -5.35 5.99 1.17
CA HIS A 41 -5.32 4.59 1.64
C HIS A 41 -3.89 4.03 1.54
N HIS A 42 -3.47 3.28 2.55
CA HIS A 42 -2.09 2.77 2.61
C HIS A 42 -2.05 1.26 2.83
N LEU A 43 -1.29 0.57 1.98
CA LEU A 43 -1.17 -0.89 1.95
C LEU A 43 -0.93 -1.55 3.32
N MET A 44 -0.15 -0.92 4.20
CA MET A 44 0.20 -1.47 5.51
C MET A 44 -0.48 -0.71 6.66
N ALA A 45 -0.34 0.60 6.73
CA ALA A 45 -0.73 1.42 7.85
C ALA A 45 -2.19 1.92 7.81
N GLY A 46 -3.05 1.33 6.99
CA GLY A 46 -4.44 1.77 6.79
C GLY A 46 -4.53 3.05 5.97
N TYR A 47 -3.94 4.13 6.47
CA TYR A 47 -3.91 5.45 5.83
C TYR A 47 -2.49 6.05 5.87
N GLY A 48 -2.19 6.91 4.89
CA GLY A 48 -1.00 7.78 4.87
C GLY A 48 -1.18 9.03 5.73
N GLY A 49 -0.24 9.96 5.64
CA GLY A 49 -0.27 11.24 6.35
C GLY A 49 -0.01 11.15 7.87
N GLY A 50 -0.17 12.27 8.57
CA GLY A 50 -0.05 12.38 10.02
C GLY A 50 1.24 11.76 10.56
N ARG A 51 1.09 10.74 11.43
CA ARG A 51 2.20 10.03 12.09
C ARG A 51 3.24 9.45 11.11
N LYS A 52 2.89 9.22 9.85
CA LYS A 52 3.86 8.75 8.84
C LYS A 52 4.92 9.79 8.50
N SER A 53 4.69 11.06 8.77
CA SER A 53 5.74 12.09 8.69
C SER A 53 6.84 11.88 9.74
N ILE A 54 6.56 11.15 10.81
CA ILE A 54 7.51 10.82 11.88
C ILE A 54 8.06 9.41 11.65
N VAL A 55 7.21 8.38 11.60
CA VAL A 55 7.60 7.01 11.25
C VAL A 55 6.85 6.60 9.98
N PRO A 56 7.55 6.36 8.85
CA PRO A 56 9.00 6.32 8.67
C PRO A 56 9.69 7.67 8.39
N GLY A 57 8.98 8.78 8.21
CA GLY A 57 9.42 10.01 7.56
C GLY A 57 10.75 10.61 8.07
N ILE A 58 11.01 10.56 9.39
CA ILE A 58 12.24 11.04 10.02
C ILE A 58 12.84 10.01 10.98
N ALA A 59 12.41 8.76 10.88
CA ALA A 59 12.83 7.68 11.77
C ALA A 59 14.07 6.93 11.25
N GLY A 60 14.80 6.33 12.18
CA GLY A 60 15.94 5.47 11.88
C GLY A 60 15.49 4.12 11.26
N ARG A 61 16.40 3.50 10.50
CA ARG A 61 16.15 2.22 9.81
C ARG A 61 15.67 1.12 10.77
N GLU A 62 16.23 1.02 11.96
CA GLU A 62 15.83 0.05 12.97
C GLU A 62 14.36 0.25 13.39
N THR A 63 13.96 1.49 13.70
CA THR A 63 12.59 1.86 14.03
C THR A 63 11.64 1.51 12.88
N ILE A 64 11.99 1.87 11.65
CA ILE A 64 11.21 1.59 10.45
C ILE A 64 11.03 0.08 10.27
N ARG A 65 12.12 -0.68 10.36
CA ARG A 65 12.12 -2.13 10.17
C ARG A 65 11.25 -2.83 11.21
N HIS A 66 11.41 -2.48 12.49
CA HIS A 66 10.64 -3.09 13.58
C HIS A 66 9.13 -2.83 13.40
N ASN A 67 8.74 -1.56 13.18
CA ASN A 67 7.35 -1.21 12.92
C ASN A 67 6.76 -1.97 11.72
N HIS A 68 7.44 -1.95 10.57
CA HIS A 68 6.91 -2.53 9.34
C HIS A 68 6.93 -4.06 9.33
N ALA A 69 7.79 -4.71 10.10
CA ALA A 69 7.81 -6.18 10.24
C ALA A 69 6.53 -6.74 10.91
N MET A 70 5.78 -5.91 11.64
CA MET A 70 4.46 -6.26 12.16
C MET A 70 3.41 -6.49 11.06
N ALA A 71 3.78 -6.30 9.78
CA ALA A 71 2.93 -6.66 8.65
C ALA A 71 2.79 -8.17 8.46
N LEU A 72 3.68 -8.97 9.02
CA LEU A 72 3.65 -10.44 8.95
C LEU A 72 2.90 -11.00 10.15
N ASP A 73 2.01 -11.95 9.90
CA ASP A 73 1.31 -12.67 10.97
C ASP A 73 2.34 -13.44 11.82
N PRO A 74 2.35 -13.28 13.15
CA PRO A 74 3.31 -13.96 14.01
C PRO A 74 3.10 -15.48 14.11
N GLN A 75 1.95 -16.01 13.69
CA GLN A 75 1.58 -17.42 13.85
C GLN A 75 1.46 -18.18 12.53
N CYS A 76 1.24 -17.48 11.42
CA CYS A 76 0.98 -18.05 10.11
C CYS A 76 1.88 -17.45 9.03
N GLU A 77 2.15 -18.23 7.97
CA GLU A 77 2.87 -17.77 6.78
C GLU A 77 1.96 -16.94 5.88
N GLN A 78 1.61 -15.75 6.37
CA GLN A 78 0.75 -14.78 5.68
C GLN A 78 0.97 -13.36 6.20
N SER A 79 0.43 -12.38 5.48
CA SER A 79 0.29 -11.02 6.01
C SER A 79 -0.67 -11.01 7.21
N ASP A 80 -0.37 -10.20 8.22
CA ASP A 80 -1.26 -10.03 9.37
C ASP A 80 -2.64 -9.54 8.89
N PRO A 81 -3.72 -10.27 9.19
CA PRO A 81 -5.06 -9.91 8.74
C PRO A 81 -5.56 -8.56 9.29
N ARG A 82 -4.92 -8.00 10.31
CA ARG A 82 -5.19 -6.67 10.86
C ARG A 82 -4.52 -5.55 10.04
N VAL A 83 -3.51 -5.88 9.24
CA VAL A 83 -2.78 -4.95 8.38
C VAL A 83 -3.47 -4.83 7.02
N GLY A 84 -3.53 -3.64 6.47
CA GLY A 84 -4.09 -3.42 5.14
C GLY A 84 -4.74 -2.05 4.95
N PRO A 85 -5.06 -1.67 3.71
CA PRO A 85 -5.65 -0.38 3.42
C PRO A 85 -7.04 -0.23 4.07
N GLY A 86 -7.31 0.95 4.61
CA GLY A 86 -8.55 1.26 5.32
C GLY A 86 -8.63 0.75 6.77
N LYS A 87 -7.76 -0.16 7.19
CA LYS A 87 -7.73 -0.73 8.53
C LYS A 87 -7.12 0.27 9.52
N PHE A 88 -7.96 0.88 10.33
CA PHE A 88 -7.57 1.96 11.23
C PHE A 88 -7.30 1.47 12.65
N ASN A 89 -8.26 0.79 13.29
CA ASN A 89 -8.12 0.22 14.63
C ASN A 89 -7.54 -1.20 14.58
N ASN A 90 -6.88 -1.61 15.65
CA ASN A 90 -6.23 -2.92 15.80
C ASN A 90 -5.16 -3.23 14.72
N ASN A 91 -4.74 -2.25 13.95
CA ASN A 91 -3.65 -2.38 13.00
C ASN A 91 -2.33 -2.10 13.74
N PRO A 92 -1.50 -3.11 14.01
CA PRO A 92 -0.32 -2.95 14.86
C PRO A 92 0.66 -1.94 14.30
N ILE A 93 0.80 -1.84 12.98
CA ILE A 93 1.66 -0.85 12.33
C ILE A 93 1.14 0.56 12.59
N ASN A 94 -0.17 0.78 12.44
CA ASN A 94 -0.79 2.08 12.67
C ASN A 94 -0.70 2.52 14.12
N GLU A 95 -1.00 1.62 15.03
CA GLU A 95 -1.00 1.91 16.47
C GLU A 95 0.40 2.21 16.97
N ASP A 96 1.39 1.40 16.58
CA ASP A 96 2.80 1.63 16.91
C ASP A 96 3.32 2.96 16.33
N MET A 97 2.97 3.30 15.08
CA MET A 97 3.31 4.62 14.50
C MET A 97 2.66 5.78 15.26
N ARG A 98 1.45 5.60 15.79
CA ARG A 98 0.78 6.64 16.60
C ARG A 98 1.46 6.84 17.93
N GLU A 99 1.83 5.76 18.62
CA GLU A 99 2.59 5.83 19.87
C GLU A 99 3.96 6.48 19.64
N ALA A 100 4.70 6.04 18.61
CA ALA A 100 5.98 6.63 18.24
C ALA A 100 5.87 8.13 17.91
N GLY A 101 4.82 8.50 17.16
CA GLY A 101 4.53 9.90 16.86
C GLY A 101 4.21 10.72 18.11
N ALA A 102 3.49 10.15 19.06
CA ALA A 102 3.14 10.82 20.32
C ALA A 102 4.38 11.13 21.19
N LEU A 103 5.41 10.28 21.16
CA LEU A 103 6.68 10.54 21.88
C LEU A 103 7.39 11.82 21.45
N LEU A 104 7.19 12.27 20.21
CA LEU A 104 7.77 13.51 19.68
C LEU A 104 6.96 14.76 20.06
N HIS A 105 5.71 14.61 20.53
CA HIS A 105 4.79 15.69 20.87
C HIS A 105 4.64 16.76 19.76
N PRO A 106 4.27 16.39 18.53
CA PRO A 106 4.07 17.36 17.45
C PRO A 106 2.94 18.33 17.81
N VAL A 107 3.14 19.62 17.49
CA VAL A 107 2.21 20.68 17.91
C VAL A 107 1.12 20.98 16.89
N PHE A 108 1.31 20.58 15.63
CA PHE A 108 0.37 20.89 14.55
C PHE A 108 0.50 19.91 13.38
N GLY A 109 -0.63 19.54 12.77
CA GLY A 109 -0.72 18.70 11.57
C GLY A 109 -1.34 19.45 10.39
N ILE A 110 -0.78 19.23 9.20
CA ILE A 110 -1.34 19.65 7.91
C ILE A 110 -1.43 18.41 7.02
N ASN A 111 -2.64 17.98 6.69
CA ASN A 111 -2.87 16.82 5.86
C ASN A 111 -3.60 17.21 4.58
N ILE A 112 -3.03 16.86 3.44
CA ILE A 112 -3.55 17.20 2.12
C ILE A 112 -4.05 15.92 1.44
N VAL A 113 -5.23 15.98 0.84
CA VAL A 113 -5.74 14.92 -0.02
C VAL A 113 -5.68 15.39 -1.46
N VAL A 114 -5.12 14.54 -2.33
CA VAL A 114 -4.93 14.85 -3.76
C VAL A 114 -5.79 13.87 -4.57
N ASN A 115 -6.51 14.39 -5.56
CA ASN A 115 -7.36 13.58 -6.44
C ASN A 115 -6.57 12.95 -7.61
N SER A 116 -7.26 12.16 -8.44
CA SER A 116 -6.66 11.49 -9.61
C SER A 116 -6.05 12.44 -10.64
N ALA A 117 -6.50 13.70 -10.68
CA ALA A 117 -5.96 14.75 -11.53
C ALA A 117 -4.80 15.55 -10.89
N SER A 118 -4.21 15.04 -9.80
CA SER A 118 -3.13 15.67 -9.03
C SER A 118 -3.50 17.07 -8.48
N ARG A 119 -4.79 17.31 -8.22
CA ARG A 119 -5.28 18.56 -7.61
C ARG A 119 -5.63 18.33 -6.15
N HIS A 120 -5.43 19.35 -5.32
CA HIS A 120 -5.85 19.32 -3.93
C HIS A 120 -7.38 19.18 -3.86
N SER A 121 -7.87 18.18 -3.15
CA SER A 121 -9.30 17.92 -2.94
C SER A 121 -9.73 18.06 -1.48
N GLY A 122 -8.79 18.00 -0.54
CA GLY A 122 -9.04 18.22 0.88
C GLY A 122 -7.80 18.79 1.57
N LEU A 123 -8.01 19.67 2.56
CA LEU A 123 -6.97 20.23 3.42
C LEU A 123 -7.47 20.22 4.87
N PHE A 124 -6.71 19.56 5.74
CA PHE A 124 -7.06 19.35 7.14
C PHE A 124 -5.90 19.80 8.01
N CYS A 125 -6.14 20.82 8.85
CA CYS A 125 -5.11 21.46 9.66
C CYS A 125 -5.59 21.61 11.09
N GLY A 126 -4.67 21.44 12.05
CA GLY A 126 -4.99 21.60 13.47
C GLY A 126 -4.16 20.68 14.36
N ASP A 127 -4.79 20.19 15.44
CA ASP A 127 -4.19 19.16 16.28
C ASP A 127 -3.68 18.00 15.43
N PHE A 128 -2.52 17.48 15.78
CA PHE A 128 -1.78 16.51 14.97
C PHE A 128 -2.60 15.23 14.66
N ASP A 129 -3.24 14.63 15.68
CA ASP A 129 -4.03 13.40 15.48
C ASP A 129 -5.44 13.72 14.92
N ALA A 130 -6.09 14.77 15.44
CA ALA A 130 -7.44 15.14 15.02
C ALA A 130 -7.50 15.54 13.53
N ALA A 131 -6.58 16.40 13.08
CA ALA A 131 -6.52 16.81 11.67
C ALA A 131 -6.24 15.62 10.74
N TRP A 132 -5.39 14.68 11.18
CA TRP A 132 -5.15 13.47 10.42
C TRP A 132 -6.38 12.56 10.35
N ARG A 133 -7.10 12.34 11.46
CA ARG A 133 -8.34 11.54 11.48
C ARG A 133 -9.39 12.10 10.53
N GLU A 134 -9.61 13.41 10.56
CA GLU A 134 -10.55 14.05 9.63
C GLU A 134 -10.13 13.86 8.17
N SER A 135 -8.84 13.91 7.87
CA SER A 135 -8.34 13.59 6.53
C SER A 135 -8.56 12.12 6.13
N CYS A 136 -8.46 11.18 7.08
CA CYS A 136 -8.75 9.76 6.86
C CYS A 136 -10.24 9.53 6.58
N LYS A 137 -11.15 10.18 7.33
CA LYS A 137 -12.60 10.12 7.08
C LYS A 137 -12.93 10.63 5.67
N TYR A 138 -12.31 11.74 5.28
CA TYR A 138 -12.47 12.27 3.93
C TYR A 138 -11.99 11.27 2.86
N VAL A 139 -10.80 10.66 3.05
CA VAL A 139 -10.30 9.64 2.13
C VAL A 139 -11.23 8.44 2.07
N GLN A 140 -11.74 7.96 3.21
CA GLN A 140 -12.70 6.86 3.25
C GLN A 140 -13.99 7.21 2.49
N GLN A 141 -14.52 8.40 2.70
CA GLN A 141 -15.76 8.85 2.07
C GLN A 141 -15.66 8.98 0.55
N TYR A 142 -14.56 9.52 0.03
CA TYR A 142 -14.44 9.89 -1.39
C TYR A 142 -13.61 8.93 -2.24
N TYR A 143 -12.78 8.08 -1.62
CA TYR A 143 -11.90 7.13 -2.31
C TYR A 143 -12.12 5.68 -1.87
N GLY A 144 -12.84 5.43 -0.79
CA GLY A 144 -13.48 4.16 -0.51
C GLY A 144 -14.67 3.99 -1.45
N LEU A 145 -14.67 2.97 -2.28
CA LEU A 145 -15.72 2.72 -3.26
C LEU A 145 -16.59 1.55 -2.79
N PRO A 146 -17.79 1.79 -2.22
CA PRO A 146 -18.67 0.70 -1.84
C PRO A 146 -19.13 -0.04 -3.09
N ILE A 147 -18.97 -1.35 -3.10
CA ILE A 147 -19.48 -2.27 -4.11
C ILE A 147 -20.49 -3.21 -3.45
N LYS A 148 -21.60 -3.50 -4.14
CA LYS A 148 -22.63 -4.42 -3.65
C LYS A 148 -22.08 -5.84 -3.55
N ASP A 149 -21.54 -6.34 -4.65
CA ASP A 149 -20.98 -7.67 -4.78
C ASP A 149 -19.64 -7.62 -5.52
N GLN A 150 -18.80 -8.61 -5.34
CA GLN A 150 -17.62 -8.81 -6.18
C GLN A 150 -18.02 -9.27 -7.58
N ALA A 151 -17.26 -8.88 -8.61
CA ALA A 151 -17.49 -9.22 -10.00
C ALA A 151 -16.71 -10.46 -10.44
N ASP A 152 -17.20 -11.13 -11.49
CA ASP A 152 -16.50 -12.24 -12.14
C ASP A 152 -15.26 -11.78 -12.89
N VAL A 153 -15.35 -10.59 -13.51
CA VAL A 153 -14.26 -9.98 -14.27
C VAL A 153 -14.11 -8.51 -13.87
N VAL A 154 -12.90 -8.08 -13.60
CA VAL A 154 -12.59 -6.68 -13.32
C VAL A 154 -11.50 -6.19 -14.27
N PHE A 155 -11.77 -5.11 -14.99
CA PHE A 155 -10.76 -4.37 -15.74
C PHE A 155 -10.27 -3.20 -14.90
N VAL A 156 -8.96 -3.07 -14.73
CA VAL A 156 -8.37 -1.96 -13.99
C VAL A 156 -7.25 -1.29 -14.77
N SER A 157 -7.32 0.02 -14.93
CA SER A 157 -6.19 0.82 -15.37
C SER A 157 -5.45 1.39 -14.16
N CYS A 158 -4.12 1.45 -14.23
CA CYS A 158 -3.30 2.13 -13.22
C CYS A 158 -3.53 3.66 -13.22
N GLY A 159 -4.15 4.19 -14.26
CA GLY A 159 -4.44 5.62 -14.41
C GLY A 159 -3.37 6.39 -15.19
N GLY A 160 -2.48 5.69 -15.93
CA GLY A 160 -1.45 6.28 -16.77
C GLY A 160 -0.23 6.82 -16.01
N PHE A 161 0.66 7.47 -16.76
CA PHE A 161 1.88 8.07 -16.23
C PHE A 161 1.60 9.08 -15.10
N PRO A 162 2.38 9.08 -14.01
CA PRO A 162 3.52 8.22 -13.68
C PRO A 162 3.16 6.93 -12.91
N LYS A 163 1.89 6.61 -12.74
CA LYS A 163 1.44 5.49 -11.88
C LYS A 163 1.69 4.12 -12.50
N ASP A 164 1.85 4.05 -13.82
CA ASP A 164 2.14 2.86 -14.60
C ASP A 164 3.53 2.85 -15.25
N LEU A 165 4.43 3.71 -14.77
CA LEU A 165 5.80 3.86 -15.29
C LEU A 165 6.55 2.52 -15.32
N ASN A 166 6.33 1.69 -14.32
CA ASN A 166 6.85 0.33 -14.20
C ASN A 166 5.88 -0.57 -13.44
N PHE A 167 6.11 -1.88 -13.49
CA PHE A 167 5.24 -2.84 -12.81
C PHE A 167 5.20 -2.65 -11.30
N TYR A 168 6.33 -2.31 -10.66
CA TYR A 168 6.36 -2.02 -9.22
C TYR A 168 5.37 -0.90 -8.83
N GLN A 169 5.30 0.19 -9.60
CA GLN A 169 4.33 1.24 -9.34
C GLN A 169 2.90 0.79 -9.65
N GLY A 170 2.72 0.09 -10.79
CA GLY A 170 1.41 -0.43 -11.23
C GLY A 170 0.81 -1.43 -10.26
N SER A 171 1.63 -2.23 -9.57
CA SER A 171 1.15 -3.24 -8.59
C SER A 171 0.28 -2.65 -7.47
N LYS A 172 0.41 -1.35 -7.18
CA LYS A 172 -0.47 -0.65 -6.22
C LYS A 172 -1.93 -0.69 -6.64
N SER A 173 -2.20 -0.65 -7.96
CA SER A 173 -3.55 -0.78 -8.50
C SER A 173 -4.09 -2.20 -8.37
N LEU A 174 -3.22 -3.21 -8.45
CA LEU A 174 -3.56 -4.61 -8.19
C LEU A 174 -4.11 -4.79 -6.76
N PHE A 175 -3.42 -4.26 -5.76
CA PHE A 175 -3.86 -4.36 -4.35
C PHE A 175 -5.26 -3.79 -4.09
N ASN A 176 -5.62 -2.75 -4.81
CA ASN A 176 -6.94 -2.17 -4.70
C ASN A 176 -7.98 -2.98 -5.49
N ALA A 177 -7.71 -3.25 -6.77
CA ALA A 177 -8.68 -3.82 -7.70
C ALA A 177 -9.04 -5.27 -7.40
N VAL A 178 -8.11 -6.08 -6.88
CA VAL A 178 -8.37 -7.49 -6.54
C VAL A 178 -9.48 -7.65 -5.50
N ARG A 179 -9.74 -6.61 -4.71
CA ARG A 179 -10.84 -6.59 -3.72
C ARG A 179 -12.22 -6.62 -4.38
N ALA A 180 -12.32 -6.18 -5.63
CA ALA A 180 -13.56 -6.18 -6.41
C ALA A 180 -13.79 -7.49 -7.20
N VAL A 181 -12.84 -8.42 -7.18
CA VAL A 181 -12.90 -9.68 -7.93
C VAL A 181 -13.38 -10.79 -7.00
N LYS A 182 -14.33 -11.64 -7.49
CA LYS A 182 -14.71 -12.89 -6.81
C LYS A 182 -13.48 -13.80 -6.66
N PRO A 183 -13.39 -14.62 -5.61
CA PRO A 183 -12.35 -15.64 -5.51
C PRO A 183 -12.30 -16.51 -6.79
N GLY A 184 -11.13 -16.60 -7.43
CA GLY A 184 -10.94 -17.31 -8.70
C GLY A 184 -11.46 -16.59 -9.94
N GLY A 185 -12.05 -15.40 -9.81
CA GLY A 185 -12.43 -14.54 -10.94
C GLY A 185 -11.22 -13.98 -11.68
N THR A 186 -11.44 -13.11 -12.65
CA THR A 186 -10.38 -12.58 -13.51
C THR A 186 -10.17 -11.08 -13.30
N LEU A 187 -8.92 -10.67 -13.08
CA LEU A 187 -8.49 -9.28 -13.05
C LEU A 187 -7.65 -8.99 -14.30
N VAL A 188 -8.14 -8.11 -15.16
CA VAL A 188 -7.41 -7.59 -16.31
C VAL A 188 -6.80 -6.23 -15.91
N MET A 189 -5.50 -6.18 -15.78
CA MET A 189 -4.76 -4.97 -15.40
C MET A 189 -4.09 -4.34 -16.62
N LEU A 190 -4.24 -3.03 -16.76
CA LEU A 190 -3.64 -2.23 -17.83
C LEU A 190 -2.57 -1.32 -17.25
N ALA A 191 -1.32 -1.50 -17.68
CA ALA A 191 -0.18 -0.70 -17.27
C ALA A 191 0.85 -0.65 -18.40
N GLU A 192 1.29 0.55 -18.80
CA GLU A 192 2.28 0.72 -19.87
C GLU A 192 3.62 0.08 -19.53
N CYS A 193 4.07 0.22 -18.30
CA CYS A 193 5.38 -0.27 -17.84
C CYS A 193 6.54 0.17 -18.75
N SER A 194 6.56 1.47 -19.13
CA SER A 194 7.56 2.04 -20.04
C SER A 194 9.00 1.97 -19.54
N GLU A 195 9.22 1.72 -18.25
CA GLU A 195 10.51 1.41 -17.61
C GLU A 195 10.63 -0.05 -17.16
N GLY A 196 9.79 -0.95 -17.68
CA GLY A 196 9.83 -2.37 -17.40
C GLY A 196 9.36 -2.73 -15.99
N ALA A 197 10.14 -3.57 -15.31
CA ALA A 197 9.79 -4.10 -13.99
C ALA A 197 9.86 -3.05 -12.88
N GLY A 198 10.87 -2.17 -12.87
CA GLY A 198 11.07 -1.12 -11.87
C GLY A 198 12.07 -1.50 -10.79
N ALA A 199 11.75 -1.27 -9.54
CA ALA A 199 12.65 -1.41 -8.39
C ALA A 199 13.30 -2.79 -8.28
N LYS A 200 14.64 -2.83 -8.39
CA LYS A 200 15.41 -4.08 -8.34
C LYS A 200 15.20 -4.81 -7.01
N ASP A 201 15.23 -4.10 -5.90
CA ASP A 201 15.06 -4.62 -4.56
C ASP A 201 13.70 -5.31 -4.31
N PHE A 202 12.67 -4.96 -5.10
CA PHE A 202 11.40 -5.67 -5.14
C PHE A 202 11.52 -7.02 -5.86
N PHE A 203 12.22 -7.07 -7.01
CA PHE A 203 12.33 -8.29 -7.83
C PHE A 203 13.44 -9.24 -7.38
N ASP A 204 14.32 -8.84 -6.48
CA ASP A 204 15.29 -9.75 -5.85
C ASP A 204 14.59 -10.87 -5.06
N TRP A 205 13.32 -10.68 -4.69
CA TRP A 205 12.47 -11.67 -3.99
C TRP A 205 11.86 -12.75 -4.90
N LEU A 206 12.09 -12.68 -6.21
CA LEU A 206 11.71 -13.77 -7.14
C LEU A 206 12.46 -15.07 -6.84
N THR A 207 13.72 -15.02 -6.42
CA THR A 207 14.50 -16.22 -6.10
C THR A 207 13.89 -16.98 -4.92
N PRO A 208 13.66 -16.38 -3.73
CA PRO A 208 12.95 -17.05 -2.65
C PRO A 208 11.56 -17.56 -3.02
N LEU A 209 10.83 -16.84 -3.90
CA LEU A 209 9.52 -17.29 -4.38
C LEU A 209 9.63 -18.59 -5.18
N ARG A 210 10.56 -18.67 -6.15
CA ARG A 210 10.80 -19.87 -6.98
C ARG A 210 11.25 -21.08 -6.17
N GLU A 211 12.02 -20.83 -5.13
CA GLU A 211 12.56 -21.84 -4.23
C GLU A 211 11.57 -22.28 -3.12
N GLY A 212 10.43 -21.59 -3.02
CA GLY A 212 9.34 -21.98 -2.10
C GLY A 212 9.55 -21.57 -0.65
N HIS A 213 10.49 -20.66 -0.34
CA HIS A 213 10.78 -20.19 1.02
C HIS A 213 10.65 -18.67 1.21
N LEU A 214 9.74 -18.03 0.43
CA LEU A 214 9.57 -16.59 0.43
C LEU A 214 9.23 -16.01 1.82
N ASP A 215 8.32 -16.66 2.57
CA ASP A 215 7.92 -16.22 3.92
C ASP A 215 9.09 -16.28 4.89
N GLN A 216 9.79 -17.42 4.94
CA GLN A 216 10.95 -17.60 5.81
C GLN A 216 12.03 -16.55 5.52
N SER A 217 12.40 -16.37 4.26
CA SER A 217 13.41 -15.38 3.87
C SER A 217 13.03 -13.96 4.25
N LEU A 218 11.74 -13.61 4.11
CA LEU A 218 11.27 -12.28 4.47
C LEU A 218 11.30 -12.06 5.99
N ARG A 219 11.00 -13.07 6.80
CA ARG A 219 11.10 -12.97 8.27
C ARG A 219 12.55 -12.82 8.73
N GLU A 220 13.47 -13.54 8.11
CA GLU A 220 14.90 -13.50 8.43
C GLU A 220 15.55 -12.16 8.05
N ALA A 221 15.15 -11.60 6.89
CA ALA A 221 15.75 -10.37 6.34
C ALA A 221 14.67 -9.38 5.86
N PHE A 222 13.81 -8.92 6.78
CA PHE A 222 12.68 -8.05 6.45
C PHE A 222 13.13 -6.77 5.77
N THR A 223 12.52 -6.51 4.59
CA THR A 223 12.57 -5.23 3.88
C THR A 223 11.16 -4.80 3.48
N ILE A 224 10.95 -3.50 3.33
CA ILE A 224 9.63 -2.98 2.88
C ILE A 224 9.34 -3.45 1.45
N ALA A 225 10.35 -3.42 0.56
CA ALA A 225 10.20 -3.91 -0.82
C ALA A 225 9.86 -5.40 -0.86
N GLY A 226 10.50 -6.21 0.00
CA GLY A 226 10.19 -7.63 0.17
C GLY A 226 8.77 -7.87 0.64
N TYR A 227 8.30 -7.12 1.62
CA TYR A 227 6.91 -7.23 2.06
C TYR A 227 5.90 -6.84 0.97
N ILE A 228 6.18 -5.76 0.21
CA ILE A 228 5.30 -5.37 -0.90
C ILE A 228 5.25 -6.48 -1.96
N PHE A 229 6.39 -7.13 -2.25
CA PHE A 229 6.45 -8.29 -3.14
C PHE A 229 5.64 -9.47 -2.59
N TYR A 230 5.82 -9.80 -1.31
CA TYR A 230 5.09 -10.87 -0.62
C TYR A 230 3.58 -10.65 -0.68
N ALA A 231 3.12 -9.46 -0.31
CA ALA A 231 1.71 -9.09 -0.36
C ALA A 231 1.16 -9.06 -1.81
N ALA A 232 2.00 -8.72 -2.81
CA ALA A 232 1.61 -8.84 -4.22
C ALA A 232 1.35 -10.30 -4.60
N CYS A 233 2.24 -11.22 -4.22
CA CYS A 233 2.05 -12.66 -4.46
C CYS A 233 0.79 -13.21 -3.77
N GLU A 234 0.50 -12.79 -2.53
CA GLU A 234 -0.74 -13.16 -1.85
C GLU A 234 -2.00 -12.68 -2.60
N ASN A 235 -1.98 -11.46 -3.12
CA ASN A 235 -3.10 -10.90 -3.85
C ASN A 235 -3.27 -11.53 -5.26
N ILE A 236 -2.16 -11.85 -5.93
CA ILE A 236 -2.17 -12.53 -7.24
C ILE A 236 -2.84 -13.92 -7.11
N ARG A 237 -2.63 -14.64 -6.01
CA ARG A 237 -3.24 -15.97 -5.78
C ARG A 237 -4.76 -15.95 -5.62
N LYS A 238 -5.38 -14.76 -5.39
CA LYS A 238 -6.83 -14.64 -5.17
C LYS A 238 -7.65 -14.68 -6.45
N ALA A 239 -7.04 -14.36 -7.60
CA ALA A 239 -7.71 -14.24 -8.88
C ALA A 239 -6.79 -14.64 -10.05
N ASN A 240 -7.35 -14.83 -11.23
CA ASN A 240 -6.58 -14.95 -12.47
C ASN A 240 -6.13 -13.56 -12.92
N ILE A 241 -4.84 -13.26 -12.87
CA ILE A 241 -4.32 -11.94 -13.23
C ILE A 241 -3.81 -11.95 -14.66
N LEU A 242 -4.42 -11.13 -15.50
CA LEU A 242 -4.01 -10.87 -16.89
C LEU A 242 -3.49 -9.45 -16.97
N LEU A 243 -2.28 -9.26 -17.46
CA LEU A 243 -1.63 -7.96 -17.54
C LEU A 243 -1.41 -7.55 -19.00
N LEU A 244 -2.07 -6.50 -19.44
CA LEU A 244 -1.72 -5.79 -20.66
C LEU A 244 -0.61 -4.81 -20.36
N ALA A 245 0.59 -5.04 -20.90
CA ALA A 245 1.74 -4.17 -20.66
C ALA A 245 2.63 -4.03 -21.89
N GLY A 246 3.38 -2.91 -21.94
CA GLY A 246 4.32 -2.65 -23.02
C GLY A 246 5.49 -3.66 -23.10
N PRO A 247 6.25 -3.60 -24.20
CA PRO A 247 7.28 -4.60 -24.52
C PRO A 247 8.52 -4.54 -23.60
N LYS A 248 8.70 -3.47 -22.86
CA LYS A 248 9.84 -3.34 -21.93
C LYS A 248 9.72 -4.18 -20.65
N LEU A 249 8.51 -4.62 -20.31
CA LEU A 249 8.31 -5.55 -19.21
C LEU A 249 8.53 -6.98 -19.68
N ASP A 250 9.58 -7.63 -19.18
CA ASP A 250 9.83 -9.05 -19.47
C ASP A 250 8.73 -9.92 -18.84
N ALA A 251 8.00 -10.66 -19.69
CA ALA A 251 6.91 -11.55 -19.27
C ALA A 251 7.37 -12.59 -18.23
N ARG A 252 8.62 -13.09 -18.32
CA ARG A 252 9.15 -14.10 -17.39
C ARG A 252 9.13 -13.63 -15.94
N ILE A 253 9.38 -12.33 -15.70
CA ILE A 253 9.41 -11.75 -14.36
C ILE A 253 8.02 -11.86 -13.71
N VAL A 254 6.97 -11.50 -14.42
CA VAL A 254 5.61 -11.49 -13.87
C VAL A 254 4.94 -12.87 -13.93
N ASN A 255 5.35 -13.72 -14.87
CA ASN A 255 4.84 -15.10 -14.96
C ASN A 255 5.23 -15.92 -13.71
N ASP A 256 6.43 -15.75 -13.19
CA ASP A 256 6.86 -16.40 -11.96
C ASP A 256 6.02 -16.00 -10.74
N MET A 257 5.47 -14.79 -10.75
CA MET A 257 4.51 -14.33 -9.74
C MET A 257 3.09 -14.88 -9.95
N GLY A 258 2.81 -15.51 -11.08
CA GLY A 258 1.48 -16.04 -11.43
C GLY A 258 0.64 -15.10 -12.31
N ILE A 259 1.24 -14.09 -12.93
CA ILE A 259 0.57 -13.13 -13.83
C ILE A 259 0.82 -13.55 -15.29
N ARG A 260 -0.23 -13.60 -16.11
CA ARG A 260 -0.10 -13.77 -17.55
C ARG A 260 -0.01 -12.41 -18.24
N LYS A 261 1.14 -12.13 -18.88
CA LYS A 261 1.34 -10.89 -19.65
C LYS A 261 0.86 -11.05 -21.08
N TYR A 262 0.23 -10.01 -21.58
CA TYR A 262 -0.23 -9.85 -22.97
C TYR A 262 0.27 -8.53 -23.55
N ASP A 263 0.47 -8.51 -24.87
CA ASP A 263 0.89 -7.32 -25.61
C ASP A 263 -0.30 -6.63 -26.32
N ARG A 264 -1.45 -7.31 -26.41
CA ARG A 264 -2.66 -6.84 -27.11
C ARG A 264 -3.92 -7.17 -26.32
N MET A 265 -4.87 -6.24 -26.33
CA MET A 265 -6.17 -6.43 -25.68
C MET A 265 -7.00 -7.52 -26.35
N GLU A 266 -6.89 -7.65 -27.68
CA GLU A 266 -7.63 -8.66 -28.44
C GLU A 266 -7.29 -10.07 -27.98
N ASP A 267 -6.03 -10.33 -27.62
CA ASP A 267 -5.58 -11.64 -27.14
C ASP A 267 -6.17 -11.94 -25.75
N ILE A 268 -6.24 -10.92 -24.86
CA ILE A 268 -6.94 -11.04 -23.57
C ILE A 268 -8.42 -11.35 -23.81
N MET A 269 -9.08 -10.62 -24.69
CA MET A 269 -10.51 -10.79 -24.96
C MET A 269 -10.84 -12.14 -25.61
N ALA A 270 -9.87 -12.76 -26.30
CA ALA A 270 -10.02 -14.12 -26.80
C ALA A 270 -9.90 -15.20 -25.70
N ASP A 271 -9.15 -14.91 -24.63
CA ASP A 271 -8.89 -15.84 -23.53
C ASP A 271 -9.94 -15.77 -22.41
N ILE A 272 -10.77 -14.71 -22.37
CA ILE A 272 -11.78 -14.53 -21.33
C ILE A 272 -13.18 -14.54 -21.92
N ASP A 273 -14.12 -15.15 -21.20
CA ASP A 273 -15.54 -15.05 -21.49
C ASP A 273 -16.18 -14.06 -20.52
N ILE A 274 -16.78 -13.00 -21.05
CA ILE A 274 -17.50 -11.96 -20.29
C ILE A 274 -19.01 -12.04 -20.47
N LYS A 275 -19.49 -12.98 -21.30
CA LYS A 275 -20.93 -13.15 -21.54
C LYS A 275 -21.62 -13.60 -20.26
N ASP A 276 -22.72 -12.96 -19.94
CA ASP A 276 -23.55 -13.26 -18.76
C ASP A 276 -22.77 -13.20 -17.42
N LYS A 277 -21.68 -12.42 -17.35
CA LYS A 277 -20.85 -12.21 -16.16
C LYS A 277 -20.96 -10.79 -15.62
N ASP A 278 -20.82 -10.68 -14.31
CA ASP A 278 -20.64 -9.37 -13.65
C ASP A 278 -19.27 -8.80 -14.01
N VAL A 279 -19.26 -7.57 -14.52
CA VAL A 279 -18.02 -6.90 -14.95
C VAL A 279 -17.92 -5.53 -14.30
N TYR A 280 -16.77 -5.23 -13.70
CA TYR A 280 -16.40 -3.88 -13.27
C TYR A 280 -15.29 -3.30 -14.15
N ILE A 281 -15.33 -1.97 -14.36
CA ILE A 281 -14.28 -1.22 -15.01
C ILE A 281 -13.81 -0.14 -14.02
N ILE A 282 -12.53 -0.16 -13.64
CA ILE A 282 -11.90 0.76 -12.69
C ILE A 282 -10.84 1.59 -13.42
N PRO A 283 -11.15 2.81 -13.88
CA PRO A 283 -10.23 3.62 -14.69
C PRO A 283 -9.00 4.11 -13.92
N TYR A 284 -9.09 4.22 -12.60
CA TYR A 284 -8.04 4.78 -11.73
C TYR A 284 -7.79 3.90 -10.51
N GLY A 285 -7.34 2.66 -10.74
CA GLY A 285 -7.15 1.65 -9.68
C GLY A 285 -6.19 2.07 -8.56
N GLY A 286 -5.19 2.89 -8.88
CA GLY A 286 -4.27 3.43 -7.88
C GLY A 286 -4.86 4.53 -6.99
N SER A 287 -6.07 5.02 -7.28
CA SER A 287 -6.69 6.16 -6.57
C SER A 287 -7.93 5.77 -5.77
N VAL A 288 -8.59 4.67 -6.09
CA VAL A 288 -9.82 4.22 -5.42
C VAL A 288 -9.61 2.85 -4.79
N MET A 289 -10.34 2.57 -3.73
CA MET A 289 -10.29 1.29 -3.02
C MET A 289 -11.69 0.68 -2.98
N PRO A 290 -12.00 -0.31 -3.83
CA PRO A 290 -13.24 -1.06 -3.77
C PRO A 290 -13.40 -1.76 -2.42
N GLN A 291 -14.60 -1.70 -1.84
CA GLN A 291 -14.92 -2.26 -0.54
C GLN A 291 -16.33 -2.87 -0.59
N THR A 292 -16.51 -4.04 -0.01
CA THR A 292 -17.87 -4.53 0.24
C THR A 292 -18.61 -3.53 1.13
N GLU A 293 -19.94 -3.51 1.09
CA GLU A 293 -20.74 -2.62 1.95
C GLU A 293 -20.40 -2.82 3.44
N ALA A 294 -20.13 -4.05 3.86
CA ALA A 294 -19.72 -4.37 5.23
C ALA A 294 -18.36 -3.75 5.57
N ASP A 295 -17.35 -3.88 4.70
CA ASP A 295 -16.03 -3.28 4.89
C ASP A 295 -16.10 -1.75 4.86
N TYR A 296 -16.89 -1.17 3.94
CA TYR A 296 -17.07 0.27 3.85
C TYR A 296 -17.68 0.85 5.14
N THR A 297 -18.72 0.21 5.66
CA THR A 297 -19.36 0.61 6.93
C THR A 297 -18.36 0.49 8.09
N ARG A 298 -17.69 -0.64 8.20
CA ARG A 298 -16.68 -0.87 9.25
C ARG A 298 -15.60 0.19 9.22
N PHE A 299 -14.92 0.40 8.08
CA PHE A 299 -13.84 1.37 7.98
C PHE A 299 -14.30 2.81 8.21
N SER A 300 -15.55 3.15 7.82
CA SER A 300 -16.12 4.48 8.07
C SER A 300 -16.40 4.73 9.55
N THR A 301 -16.68 3.69 10.34
CA THR A 301 -17.00 3.81 11.77
C THR A 301 -15.77 3.70 12.68
N GLU A 302 -14.68 3.13 12.21
CA GLU A 302 -13.45 2.93 12.99
C GLU A 302 -12.57 4.19 13.07
N ILE A 303 -12.71 5.15 12.16
CA ILE A 303 -11.90 6.39 12.11
C ILE A 303 -12.49 7.39 13.13
#